data_90674e71437b4c9905c740573ff20a54
#
_entry.id   90674e71437b4c9905c740573ff20a54
#
_cell.length_a   1.000
_cell.length_b   1.000
_cell.length_c   1.000
_cell.angle_alpha   90.00
_cell.angle_beta   90.00
_cell.angle_gamma   90.00
#
_symmetry.space_group_name_H-M   'P 1'
#
loop_
_entity.id
_entity.type
_entity.pdbx_description
1 polymer ?
#
loop_
_entity_poly.entity_id
_entity_poly.type
_entity_poly.pdbx_seq_one_letter_code
_entity_poly.pdbx_strand_id
1 'polypeptide(L)'
;MTFKTLTVVIPCFDEEATLEVLVERVLGADACGLDKEIIIVDDGSRDGSFEKAQALSAADPRIKAVKHETNRGKGAAMRTGFDIATGDIVIVQDADLEYDPGEYARLLQPILSDQADVVYGSRFLSGEAHRVLYFWHSVANRALTLLSNMLTDLNLTDMETCYKVFRREVLEKITLREDRFGFDPEITAKVSHLTPPPRIYEIGIRYAGRTYDEGKKIGWRDGITIVVSILRYNIFR
;
A
#
# COMPACT_ATOMS: atom_id res chain seq x y z
N MET A 1 2.77 -8.46 -22.78
CA MET A 1 1.66 -9.13 -22.06
C MET A 1 0.46 -8.19 -22.04
N THR A 2 -0.76 -8.69 -22.14
CA THR A 2 -1.96 -7.84 -22.06
C THR A 2 -2.55 -8.01 -20.67
N PHE A 3 -2.42 -6.99 -19.83
CA PHE A 3 -3.06 -6.96 -18.52
C PHE A 3 -4.57 -6.73 -18.70
N LYS A 4 -5.39 -7.33 -17.84
CA LYS A 4 -6.84 -7.23 -17.90
C LYS A 4 -7.46 -6.72 -16.62
N THR A 5 -6.88 -7.07 -15.47
CA THR A 5 -7.51 -6.82 -14.17
C THR A 5 -6.54 -6.15 -13.19
N LEU A 6 -7.02 -5.10 -12.52
CA LEU A 6 -6.38 -4.45 -11.38
C LEU A 6 -7.05 -4.90 -10.09
N THR A 7 -6.30 -5.54 -9.18
CA THR A 7 -6.77 -5.75 -7.81
C THR A 7 -6.35 -4.58 -6.93
N VAL A 8 -7.31 -3.98 -6.24
CA VAL A 8 -7.11 -2.95 -5.22
C VAL A 8 -7.26 -3.59 -3.85
N VAL A 9 -6.19 -3.70 -3.08
CA VAL A 9 -6.20 -4.24 -1.72
C VAL A 9 -6.31 -3.11 -0.71
N ILE A 10 -7.37 -3.13 0.10
CA ILE A 10 -7.71 -2.09 1.08
C ILE A 10 -7.66 -2.69 2.48
N PRO A 11 -6.54 -2.53 3.24
CA PRO A 11 -6.52 -2.84 4.66
C PRO A 11 -7.38 -1.83 5.41
N CYS A 12 -8.31 -2.29 6.23
CA CYS A 12 -9.28 -1.48 6.96
C CYS A 12 -9.24 -1.80 8.46
N PHE A 13 -9.12 -0.77 9.31
CA PHE A 13 -9.23 -0.89 10.75
C PHE A 13 -9.76 0.42 11.35
N ASP A 14 -10.97 0.39 11.94
CA ASP A 14 -11.65 1.54 12.53
C ASP A 14 -11.68 2.75 11.55
N GLU A 15 -12.28 2.54 10.36
CA GLU A 15 -12.40 3.53 9.27
C GLU A 15 -13.85 3.66 8.76
N GLU A 16 -14.83 3.51 9.66
CA GLU A 16 -16.25 3.61 9.33
C GLU A 16 -16.63 4.90 8.60
N ALA A 17 -16.00 6.01 8.97
CA ALA A 17 -16.30 7.32 8.41
C ALA A 17 -15.80 7.50 6.97
N THR A 18 -14.79 6.76 6.53
CA THR A 18 -14.06 7.00 5.28
C THR A 18 -14.26 5.90 4.24
N LEU A 19 -14.55 4.67 4.66
CA LEU A 19 -14.52 3.49 3.80
C LEU A 19 -15.46 3.59 2.59
N GLU A 20 -16.71 4.01 2.78
CA GLU A 20 -17.69 4.11 1.69
C GLU A 20 -17.25 5.13 0.64
N VAL A 21 -16.83 6.32 1.09
CA VAL A 21 -16.33 7.39 0.22
C VAL A 21 -15.09 6.95 -0.54
N LEU A 22 -14.18 6.22 0.13
CA LEU A 22 -13.00 5.70 -0.53
C LEU A 22 -13.37 4.69 -1.63
N VAL A 23 -14.22 3.71 -1.32
CA VAL A 23 -14.62 2.67 -2.28
C VAL A 23 -15.31 3.28 -3.49
N GLU A 24 -16.17 4.29 -3.29
CA GLU A 24 -16.77 5.05 -4.39
C GLU A 24 -15.71 5.69 -5.28
N ARG A 25 -14.70 6.35 -4.68
CA ARG A 25 -13.57 6.94 -5.43
C ARG A 25 -12.76 5.89 -6.18
N VAL A 26 -12.49 4.73 -5.55
CA VAL A 26 -11.79 3.61 -6.19
C VAL A 26 -12.56 3.07 -7.37
N LEU A 27 -13.89 2.92 -7.24
CA LEU A 27 -14.75 2.48 -8.35
C LEU A 27 -14.76 3.48 -9.50
N GLY A 28 -14.75 4.78 -9.21
CA GLY A 28 -14.72 5.88 -10.19
C GLY A 28 -13.34 6.17 -10.78
N ALA A 29 -12.24 5.69 -10.17
CA ALA A 29 -10.88 5.97 -10.61
C ALA A 29 -10.58 5.39 -12.00
N ASP A 30 -9.77 6.09 -12.80
CA ASP A 30 -9.29 5.59 -14.08
C ASP A 30 -8.24 4.50 -13.88
N ALA A 31 -8.59 3.27 -14.23
CA ALA A 31 -7.71 2.11 -14.23
C ALA A 31 -7.11 1.80 -15.62
N CYS A 32 -7.08 2.76 -16.53
CA CYS A 32 -6.53 2.62 -17.88
C CYS A 32 -7.16 1.46 -18.68
N GLY A 33 -8.47 1.24 -18.50
CA GLY A 33 -9.23 0.18 -19.19
C GLY A 33 -9.13 -1.20 -18.55
N LEU A 34 -8.49 -1.34 -17.39
CA LEU A 34 -8.47 -2.59 -16.61
C LEU A 34 -9.79 -2.77 -15.86
N ASP A 35 -10.28 -4.01 -15.80
CA ASP A 35 -11.33 -4.39 -14.86
C ASP A 35 -10.83 -4.27 -13.43
N LYS A 36 -11.70 -3.85 -12.48
CA LYS A 36 -11.32 -3.71 -11.08
C LYS A 36 -11.84 -4.87 -10.25
N GLU A 37 -10.97 -5.44 -9.43
CA GLU A 37 -11.26 -6.28 -8.28
C GLU A 37 -10.89 -5.49 -7.02
N ILE A 38 -11.78 -5.35 -6.06
CA ILE A 38 -11.55 -4.61 -4.82
C ILE A 38 -11.62 -5.60 -3.66
N ILE A 39 -10.58 -5.66 -2.85
CA ILE A 39 -10.50 -6.55 -1.70
C ILE A 39 -10.35 -5.69 -0.45
N ILE A 40 -11.41 -5.64 0.36
CA ILE A 40 -11.41 -4.96 1.66
C ILE A 40 -11.09 -6.01 2.72
N VAL A 41 -9.99 -5.82 3.44
CA VAL A 41 -9.61 -6.69 4.55
C VAL A 41 -9.79 -5.91 5.85
N ASP A 42 -10.88 -6.18 6.54
CA ASP A 42 -11.14 -5.63 7.88
C ASP A 42 -10.29 -6.36 8.92
N ASP A 43 -9.41 -5.63 9.56
CA ASP A 43 -8.45 -6.16 10.53
C ASP A 43 -9.01 -6.14 11.96
N GLY A 44 -10.24 -6.61 12.13
CA GLY A 44 -10.89 -6.70 13.43
C GLY A 44 -11.33 -5.34 13.96
N SER A 45 -11.96 -4.52 13.12
CA SER A 45 -12.53 -3.22 13.51
C SER A 45 -13.54 -3.35 14.63
N ARG A 46 -13.67 -2.29 15.44
CA ARG A 46 -14.56 -2.19 16.58
C ARG A 46 -15.76 -1.28 16.34
N ASP A 47 -15.72 -0.54 15.23
CA ASP A 47 -16.76 0.32 14.71
C ASP A 47 -17.57 -0.37 13.61
N GLY A 48 -18.39 0.37 12.86
CA GLY A 48 -19.20 -0.13 11.76
C GLY A 48 -18.46 -0.40 10.45
N SER A 49 -17.10 -0.43 10.44
CA SER A 49 -16.30 -0.60 9.22
C SER A 49 -16.61 -1.90 8.49
N PHE A 50 -16.71 -3.02 9.23
CA PHE A 50 -16.96 -4.33 8.60
C PHE A 50 -18.38 -4.44 8.04
N GLU A 51 -19.38 -3.93 8.76
CA GLU A 51 -20.76 -3.89 8.29
C GLU A 51 -20.89 -3.12 6.98
N LYS A 52 -20.16 -2.00 6.84
CA LYS A 52 -20.08 -1.24 5.59
C LYS A 52 -19.37 -2.02 4.50
N ALA A 53 -18.24 -2.67 4.81
CA ALA A 53 -17.52 -3.52 3.85
C ALA A 53 -18.43 -4.66 3.33
N GLN A 54 -19.22 -5.30 4.19
CA GLN A 54 -20.18 -6.34 3.79
C GLN A 54 -21.29 -5.77 2.90
N ALA A 55 -21.85 -4.62 3.24
CA ALA A 55 -22.89 -3.98 2.43
C ALA A 55 -22.36 -3.62 1.04
N LEU A 56 -21.15 -3.06 0.93
CA LEU A 56 -20.48 -2.76 -0.33
C LEU A 56 -20.26 -4.03 -1.17
N SER A 57 -19.79 -5.12 -0.54
CA SER A 57 -19.58 -6.40 -1.21
C SER A 57 -20.89 -7.04 -1.68
N ALA A 58 -21.98 -6.86 -0.97
CA ALA A 58 -23.29 -7.34 -1.38
C ALA A 58 -23.88 -6.54 -2.54
N ALA A 59 -23.53 -5.26 -2.67
CA ALA A 59 -24.03 -4.35 -3.69
C ALA A 59 -23.25 -4.43 -5.01
N ASP A 60 -21.97 -4.79 -4.99
CA ASP A 60 -21.11 -4.82 -6.18
C ASP A 60 -20.25 -6.11 -6.21
N PRO A 61 -20.41 -6.98 -7.23
CA PRO A 61 -19.69 -8.25 -7.33
C PRO A 61 -18.17 -8.09 -7.50
N ARG A 62 -17.68 -6.90 -7.83
CA ARG A 62 -16.25 -6.58 -7.93
C ARG A 62 -15.59 -6.44 -6.55
N ILE A 63 -16.39 -6.31 -5.47
CA ILE A 63 -15.92 -6.05 -4.12
C ILE A 63 -15.99 -7.34 -3.29
N LYS A 64 -14.90 -7.69 -2.65
CA LYS A 64 -14.80 -8.78 -1.67
C LYS A 64 -14.50 -8.18 -0.30
N ALA A 65 -15.24 -8.58 0.74
CA ALA A 65 -14.99 -8.21 2.12
C ALA A 65 -14.53 -9.43 2.92
N VAL A 66 -13.38 -9.30 3.58
CA VAL A 66 -12.81 -10.34 4.47
C VAL A 66 -12.59 -9.73 5.84
N LYS A 67 -12.86 -10.49 6.92
CA LYS A 67 -12.66 -10.03 8.30
C LYS A 67 -11.65 -10.91 9.03
N HIS A 68 -10.74 -10.29 9.77
CA HIS A 68 -9.98 -10.96 10.82
C HIS A 68 -10.78 -10.97 12.13
N GLU A 69 -10.70 -12.03 12.90
CA GLU A 69 -11.39 -12.12 14.20
C GLU A 69 -10.86 -11.10 15.22
N THR A 70 -9.59 -10.77 15.12
CA THR A 70 -8.90 -9.80 15.98
C THR A 70 -7.94 -8.96 15.16
N ASN A 71 -7.60 -7.75 15.65
CA ASN A 71 -6.59 -6.92 15.02
C ASN A 71 -5.22 -7.62 15.02
N ARG A 72 -4.71 -7.88 13.83
CA ARG A 72 -3.40 -8.50 13.59
C ARG A 72 -2.38 -7.50 13.06
N GLY A 73 -2.82 -6.39 12.51
CA GLY A 73 -2.03 -5.30 11.96
C GLY A 73 -2.06 -5.22 10.43
N LYS A 74 -1.64 -4.06 9.91
CA LYS A 74 -1.68 -3.72 8.48
C LYS A 74 -1.01 -4.79 7.61
N GLY A 75 0.18 -5.27 8.00
CA GLY A 75 0.91 -6.29 7.23
C GLY A 75 0.14 -7.60 7.12
N ALA A 76 -0.56 -8.03 8.19
CA ALA A 76 -1.41 -9.22 8.14
C ALA A 76 -2.62 -9.03 7.21
N ALA A 77 -3.25 -7.85 7.25
CA ALA A 77 -4.34 -7.52 6.33
C ALA A 77 -3.88 -7.49 4.87
N MET A 78 -2.70 -6.91 4.61
CA MET A 78 -2.09 -6.89 3.28
C MET A 78 -1.79 -8.29 2.77
N ARG A 79 -1.21 -9.16 3.60
CA ARG A 79 -0.94 -10.56 3.26
C ARG A 79 -2.22 -11.29 2.89
N THR A 80 -3.27 -11.17 3.71
CA THR A 80 -4.58 -11.76 3.41
C THR A 80 -5.14 -11.25 2.08
N GLY A 81 -5.03 -9.95 1.80
CA GLY A 81 -5.48 -9.36 0.53
C GLY A 81 -4.68 -9.86 -0.67
N PHE A 82 -3.36 -9.97 -0.55
CA PHE A 82 -2.50 -10.47 -1.62
C PHE A 82 -2.74 -11.96 -1.92
N ASP A 83 -2.99 -12.77 -0.89
CA ASP A 83 -3.24 -14.21 -1.04
C ASP A 83 -4.51 -14.51 -1.85
N ILE A 84 -5.50 -13.62 -1.81
CA ILE A 84 -6.78 -13.78 -2.53
C ILE A 84 -6.91 -12.89 -3.78
N ALA A 85 -5.92 -12.05 -4.06
CA ALA A 85 -5.88 -11.19 -5.25
C ALA A 85 -5.76 -12.03 -6.53
N THR A 86 -6.63 -11.77 -7.51
CA THR A 86 -6.66 -12.50 -8.79
C THR A 86 -6.23 -11.67 -9.98
N GLY A 87 -6.15 -10.35 -9.84
CA GLY A 87 -5.78 -9.44 -10.92
C GLY A 87 -4.33 -9.55 -11.36
N ASP A 88 -4.05 -9.16 -12.59
CA ASP A 88 -2.71 -9.17 -13.18
C ASP A 88 -1.78 -8.14 -12.52
N ILE A 89 -2.38 -7.04 -12.05
CA ILE A 89 -1.71 -5.95 -11.32
C ILE A 89 -2.41 -5.79 -9.97
N VAL A 90 -1.62 -5.55 -8.92
CA VAL A 90 -2.12 -5.34 -7.57
C VAL A 90 -1.65 -3.98 -7.06
N ILE A 91 -2.56 -3.16 -6.55
CA ILE A 91 -2.26 -1.88 -5.89
C ILE A 91 -2.73 -1.90 -4.44
N VAL A 92 -1.94 -1.30 -3.57
CA VAL A 92 -2.30 -1.06 -2.16
C VAL A 92 -3.00 0.28 -2.03
N GLN A 93 -4.11 0.33 -1.30
CA GLN A 93 -4.90 1.54 -1.03
C GLN A 93 -5.27 1.60 0.45
N ASP A 94 -4.79 2.61 1.19
CA ASP A 94 -5.23 2.83 2.57
C ASP A 94 -6.68 3.33 2.64
N ALA A 95 -7.42 2.92 3.67
CA ALA A 95 -8.84 3.23 3.84
C ALA A 95 -9.13 4.67 4.32
N ASP A 96 -8.10 5.46 4.60
CA ASP A 96 -8.17 6.70 5.38
C ASP A 96 -8.31 8.00 4.57
N LEU A 97 -8.45 7.93 3.24
CA LEU A 97 -8.52 9.07 2.31
C LEU A 97 -7.24 9.94 2.23
N GLU A 98 -6.12 9.53 2.84
CA GLU A 98 -4.85 10.28 2.72
C GLU A 98 -4.26 10.20 1.29
N TYR A 99 -4.58 9.11 0.58
CA TYR A 99 -4.14 8.82 -0.79
C TYR A 99 -5.33 8.88 -1.76
N ASP A 100 -5.14 9.57 -2.90
CA ASP A 100 -6.20 9.80 -3.88
C ASP A 100 -6.20 8.73 -4.99
N PRO A 101 -7.29 7.92 -5.14
CA PRO A 101 -7.42 6.97 -6.25
C PRO A 101 -7.33 7.60 -7.65
N GLY A 102 -7.50 8.91 -7.77
CA GLY A 102 -7.24 9.66 -9.01
C GLY A 102 -5.80 9.54 -9.56
N GLU A 103 -4.87 9.08 -8.73
CA GLU A 103 -3.46 8.85 -9.14
C GLU A 103 -3.23 7.48 -9.82
N TYR A 104 -4.24 6.58 -9.86
CA TYR A 104 -4.07 5.22 -10.37
C TYR A 104 -3.53 5.18 -11.81
N ALA A 105 -4.08 5.98 -12.71
CA ALA A 105 -3.63 6.01 -14.10
C ALA A 105 -2.11 6.30 -14.21
N ARG A 106 -1.60 7.24 -13.41
CA ARG A 106 -0.17 7.60 -13.38
C ARG A 106 0.69 6.46 -12.81
N LEU A 107 0.21 5.82 -11.73
CA LEU A 107 0.91 4.72 -11.08
C LEU A 107 0.94 3.46 -11.94
N LEU A 108 -0.10 3.21 -12.74
CA LEU A 108 -0.20 2.05 -13.62
C LEU A 108 0.62 2.20 -14.90
N GLN A 109 0.81 3.43 -15.39
CA GLN A 109 1.43 3.69 -16.68
C GLN A 109 2.78 3.00 -16.92
N PRO A 110 3.76 2.97 -15.98
CA PRO A 110 5.03 2.28 -16.22
C PRO A 110 4.89 0.76 -16.34
N ILE A 111 3.92 0.16 -15.64
CA ILE A 111 3.64 -1.28 -15.76
C ILE A 111 2.97 -1.58 -17.10
N LEU A 112 1.98 -0.79 -17.49
CA LEU A 112 1.22 -0.98 -18.73
C LEU A 112 2.10 -0.76 -19.99
N SER A 113 3.09 0.14 -19.91
CA SER A 113 4.08 0.36 -20.98
C SER A 113 5.28 -0.60 -20.95
N ASP A 114 5.23 -1.63 -20.11
CA ASP A 114 6.29 -2.62 -19.91
C ASP A 114 7.65 -2.04 -19.49
N GLN A 115 7.65 -0.90 -18.80
CA GLN A 115 8.86 -0.28 -18.25
C GLN A 115 9.16 -0.76 -16.83
N ALA A 116 8.12 -1.05 -16.03
CA ALA A 116 8.23 -1.43 -14.63
C ALA A 116 7.55 -2.76 -14.33
N ASP A 117 8.02 -3.41 -13.27
CA ASP A 117 7.42 -4.57 -12.64
C ASP A 117 6.81 -4.18 -11.28
N VAL A 118 7.37 -3.11 -10.66
CA VAL A 118 6.91 -2.53 -9.40
C VAL A 118 6.95 -1.00 -9.49
N VAL A 119 5.93 -0.31 -8.95
CA VAL A 119 5.89 1.15 -8.87
C VAL A 119 5.59 1.58 -7.45
N TYR A 120 6.40 2.49 -6.92
CA TYR A 120 6.20 3.18 -5.65
C TYR A 120 5.63 4.58 -5.91
N GLY A 121 4.61 4.97 -5.16
CA GLY A 121 4.22 6.37 -5.07
C GLY A 121 5.10 7.09 -4.05
N SER A 122 5.58 8.29 -4.35
CA SER A 122 6.37 9.09 -3.40
C SER A 122 5.66 10.37 -3.02
N ARG A 123 5.57 10.62 -1.72
CA ARG A 123 5.07 11.87 -1.14
C ARG A 123 6.07 13.02 -1.26
N PHE A 124 7.32 12.72 -1.63
CA PHE A 124 8.45 13.66 -1.66
C PHE A 124 8.94 14.03 -3.05
N LEU A 125 8.56 13.29 -4.09
CA LEU A 125 8.93 13.54 -5.49
C LEU A 125 7.99 14.49 -6.24
N SER A 126 6.80 14.72 -5.73
CA SER A 126 5.81 15.50 -6.48
C SER A 126 6.10 16.99 -6.47
N GLY A 127 5.98 17.65 -7.64
CA GLY A 127 5.77 19.08 -7.74
C GLY A 127 4.31 19.50 -7.52
N GLU A 128 3.45 18.57 -7.12
CA GLU A 128 2.02 18.77 -6.87
C GLU A 128 1.76 19.36 -5.47
N ALA A 129 0.59 19.97 -5.29
CA ALA A 129 0.19 20.47 -3.98
C ALA A 129 0.09 19.32 -2.95
N HIS A 130 0.72 19.50 -1.82
CA HIS A 130 0.65 18.57 -0.70
C HIS A 130 0.42 19.30 0.61
N ARG A 131 -0.21 18.63 1.58
CA ARG A 131 -0.41 19.20 2.91
C ARG A 131 0.93 19.24 3.65
N VAL A 132 1.37 20.42 4.08
CA VAL A 132 2.56 20.59 4.91
C VAL A 132 2.26 20.09 6.30
N LEU A 133 2.96 19.02 6.71
CA LEU A 133 2.81 18.38 8.02
C LEU A 133 4.14 18.36 8.78
N TYR A 134 4.19 17.62 9.86
CA TYR A 134 5.22 17.57 10.86
C TYR A 134 6.64 17.36 10.31
N PHE A 135 7.53 18.32 10.59
CA PHE A 135 8.94 18.27 10.20
C PHE A 135 9.65 16.98 10.65
N TRP A 136 9.49 16.59 11.92
CA TRP A 136 10.16 15.40 12.45
C TRP A 136 9.70 14.09 11.82
N HIS A 137 8.44 14.00 11.38
CA HIS A 137 7.97 12.84 10.60
C HIS A 137 8.66 12.76 9.24
N SER A 138 8.86 13.90 8.59
CA SER A 138 9.57 13.93 7.30
C SER A 138 11.04 13.53 7.48
N VAL A 139 11.70 14.00 8.55
CA VAL A 139 13.10 13.63 8.87
C VAL A 139 13.19 12.13 9.16
N ALA A 140 12.30 11.60 10.01
CA ALA A 140 12.29 10.18 10.36
C ALA A 140 12.06 9.30 9.11
N ASN A 141 11.08 9.62 8.27
CA ASN A 141 10.81 8.88 7.04
C ASN A 141 12.04 8.87 6.11
N ARG A 142 12.69 10.03 5.90
CA ARG A 142 13.89 10.11 5.08
C ARG A 142 15.05 9.29 5.65
N ALA A 143 15.22 9.27 6.97
CA ALA A 143 16.26 8.47 7.63
C ALA A 143 15.99 6.97 7.45
N LEU A 144 14.73 6.51 7.61
CA LEU A 144 14.33 5.12 7.39
C LEU A 144 14.51 4.72 5.92
N THR A 145 14.09 5.56 4.99
CA THR A 145 14.26 5.33 3.55
C THR A 145 15.75 5.26 3.20
N LEU A 146 16.59 6.17 3.73
CA LEU A 146 18.03 6.13 3.50
C LEU A 146 18.65 4.83 4.00
N LEU A 147 18.31 4.40 5.23
CA LEU A 147 18.79 3.13 5.78
C LEU A 147 18.37 1.94 4.94
N SER A 148 17.12 1.92 4.48
CA SER A 148 16.62 0.89 3.58
C SER A 148 17.39 0.88 2.25
N ASN A 149 17.57 2.03 1.63
CA ASN A 149 18.31 2.19 0.36
C ASN A 149 19.75 1.68 0.46
N MET A 150 20.44 2.00 1.55
CA MET A 150 21.84 1.52 1.78
C MET A 150 21.95 0.00 1.81
N LEU A 151 20.91 -0.70 2.24
CA LEU A 151 20.91 -2.16 2.42
C LEU A 151 20.29 -2.92 1.24
N THR A 152 19.43 -2.25 0.47
CA THR A 152 18.75 -2.82 -0.72
C THR A 152 19.41 -2.46 -2.03
N ASP A 153 20.37 -1.51 -2.02
CA ASP A 153 20.95 -0.88 -3.21
C ASP A 153 19.89 -0.22 -4.11
N LEU A 154 18.82 0.32 -3.51
CA LEU A 154 17.80 1.09 -4.19
C LEU A 154 18.02 2.60 -3.96
N ASN A 155 17.33 3.42 -4.75
CA ASN A 155 17.37 4.89 -4.64
C ASN A 155 15.95 5.47 -4.52
N LEU A 156 15.14 4.92 -3.61
CA LEU A 156 13.79 5.40 -3.33
C LEU A 156 13.85 6.72 -2.54
N THR A 157 12.84 7.56 -2.74
CA THR A 157 12.64 8.76 -1.92
C THR A 157 11.64 8.55 -0.79
N ASP A 158 10.78 7.52 -0.90
CA ASP A 158 9.70 7.22 0.06
C ASP A 158 9.39 5.72 0.15
N MET A 159 10.15 4.98 0.96
CA MET A 159 9.93 3.55 1.18
C MET A 159 8.62 3.25 1.95
N GLU A 160 8.23 4.16 2.86
CA GLU A 160 7.05 4.04 3.74
C GLU A 160 5.73 4.49 3.09
N THR A 161 5.71 4.72 1.78
CA THR A 161 4.49 5.09 1.06
C THR A 161 3.46 3.94 1.08
N CYS A 162 2.17 4.25 1.17
CA CYS A 162 1.14 3.25 0.97
C CYS A 162 1.07 2.81 -0.49
N TYR A 163 1.06 3.76 -1.43
CA TYR A 163 0.95 3.43 -2.84
C TYR A 163 2.14 2.61 -3.34
N LYS A 164 1.93 1.30 -3.42
CA LYS A 164 2.80 0.34 -4.08
C LYS A 164 1.97 -0.45 -5.08
N VAL A 165 2.44 -0.52 -6.30
CA VAL A 165 1.81 -1.24 -7.40
C VAL A 165 2.75 -2.35 -7.85
N PHE A 166 2.24 -3.54 -8.00
CA PHE A 166 3.01 -4.73 -8.36
C PHE A 166 2.38 -5.45 -9.54
N ARG A 167 3.19 -5.98 -10.44
CA ARG A 167 2.73 -7.14 -11.21
C ARG A 167 2.50 -8.29 -10.24
N ARG A 168 1.39 -9.01 -10.36
CA ARG A 168 1.06 -10.12 -9.46
C ARG A 168 2.17 -11.17 -9.40
N GLU A 169 2.83 -11.46 -10.52
CA GLU A 169 3.96 -12.39 -10.60
C GLU A 169 5.17 -12.01 -9.71
N VAL A 170 5.30 -10.74 -9.31
CA VAL A 170 6.33 -10.30 -8.35
C VAL A 170 5.91 -10.68 -6.93
N LEU A 171 4.63 -10.46 -6.57
CA LEU A 171 4.11 -10.83 -5.25
C LEU A 171 4.14 -12.35 -5.02
N GLU A 172 3.87 -13.14 -6.05
CA GLU A 172 3.91 -14.62 -5.99
C GLU A 172 5.31 -15.19 -5.66
N LYS A 173 6.37 -14.40 -5.89
CA LYS A 173 7.76 -14.81 -5.60
C LYS A 173 8.21 -14.49 -4.17
N ILE A 174 7.41 -13.76 -3.41
CA ILE A 174 7.78 -13.32 -2.06
C ILE A 174 6.78 -13.87 -1.03
N THR A 175 7.27 -14.15 0.16
CA THR A 175 6.42 -14.57 1.30
C THR A 175 6.57 -13.53 2.41
N LEU A 176 5.52 -12.79 2.70
CA LEU A 176 5.48 -11.76 3.73
C LEU A 176 5.23 -12.37 5.10
N ARG A 177 5.85 -11.80 6.15
CA ARG A 177 5.80 -12.31 7.53
C ARG A 177 5.40 -11.27 8.56
N GLU A 178 5.73 -9.99 8.31
CA GLU A 178 5.41 -8.92 9.24
C GLU A 178 3.91 -8.68 9.29
N ASP A 179 3.41 -8.56 10.51
CA ASP A 179 1.97 -8.35 10.74
C ASP A 179 1.61 -6.86 10.83
N ARG A 180 2.55 -5.99 11.24
CA ARG A 180 2.31 -4.56 11.49
C ARG A 180 3.05 -3.67 10.48
N PHE A 181 3.56 -2.53 10.93
CA PHE A 181 4.27 -1.55 10.08
C PHE A 181 5.66 -2.01 9.59
N GLY A 182 6.16 -3.15 10.03
CA GLY A 182 7.34 -3.80 9.42
C GLY A 182 7.10 -4.33 8.00
N PHE A 183 5.85 -4.30 7.53
CA PHE A 183 5.47 -4.72 6.18
C PHE A 183 6.18 -3.92 5.07
N ASP A 184 6.22 -2.59 5.18
CA ASP A 184 6.80 -1.73 4.14
C ASP A 184 8.30 -1.99 3.92
N PRO A 185 9.16 -2.04 4.95
CA PRO A 185 10.55 -2.44 4.77
C PRO A 185 10.72 -3.90 4.39
N GLU A 186 9.87 -4.82 4.87
CA GLU A 186 9.94 -6.23 4.49
C GLU A 186 9.69 -6.42 2.99
N ILE A 187 8.60 -5.87 2.46
CA ILE A 187 8.25 -6.03 1.03
C ILE A 187 9.32 -5.39 0.15
N THR A 188 9.83 -4.22 0.55
CA THR A 188 10.90 -3.51 -0.18
C THR A 188 12.17 -4.33 -0.24
N ALA A 189 12.62 -4.87 0.89
CA ALA A 189 13.81 -5.74 0.94
C ALA A 189 13.62 -7.02 0.11
N LYS A 190 12.47 -7.70 0.23
CA LYS A 190 12.21 -8.94 -0.51
C LYS A 190 12.12 -8.72 -2.00
N VAL A 191 11.50 -7.64 -2.45
CA VAL A 191 11.41 -7.27 -3.85
C VAL A 191 12.79 -6.95 -4.41
N SER A 192 13.62 -6.16 -3.71
CA SER A 192 14.97 -5.79 -4.17
C SER A 192 15.91 -6.99 -4.32
N HIS A 193 15.66 -8.05 -3.54
CA HIS A 193 16.51 -9.25 -3.54
C HIS A 193 16.05 -10.38 -4.47
N LEU A 194 15.00 -10.17 -5.25
CA LEU A 194 14.57 -11.14 -6.27
C LEU A 194 15.63 -11.29 -7.37
N THR A 195 15.71 -12.49 -7.92
CA THR A 195 16.60 -12.80 -9.03
C THR A 195 15.79 -13.39 -10.20
N PRO A 196 15.79 -12.78 -11.38
CA PRO A 196 16.37 -11.46 -11.68
C PRO A 196 15.69 -10.32 -10.92
N PRO A 197 16.39 -9.19 -10.67
CA PRO A 197 15.80 -8.06 -9.97
C PRO A 197 14.67 -7.43 -10.81
N PRO A 198 13.53 -7.09 -10.20
CA PRO A 198 12.45 -6.42 -10.90
C PRO A 198 12.82 -4.96 -11.23
N ARG A 199 12.21 -4.44 -12.28
CA ARG A 199 12.34 -3.02 -12.64
C ARG A 199 11.43 -2.20 -11.73
N ILE A 200 12.02 -1.41 -10.85
CA ILE A 200 11.30 -0.58 -9.86
C ILE A 200 11.29 0.87 -10.35
N TYR A 201 10.10 1.48 -10.35
CA TYR A 201 9.90 2.89 -10.67
C TYR A 201 9.31 3.62 -9.47
N GLU A 202 9.53 4.92 -9.38
CA GLU A 202 8.96 5.78 -8.35
C GLU A 202 8.27 6.97 -9.01
N ILE A 203 7.04 7.31 -8.56
CA ILE A 203 6.21 8.38 -9.11
C ILE A 203 5.77 9.29 -7.98
N GLY A 204 5.95 10.61 -8.16
CA GLY A 204 5.41 11.61 -7.22
C GLY A 204 3.88 11.58 -7.19
N ILE A 205 3.30 11.57 -5.99
CA ILE A 205 1.86 11.51 -5.74
C ILE A 205 1.37 12.68 -4.90
N ARG A 206 0.07 12.96 -4.95
CA ARG A 206 -0.61 13.84 -3.99
C ARG A 206 -0.79 13.12 -2.67
N TYR A 207 -0.68 13.88 -1.58
CA TYR A 207 -0.84 13.33 -0.25
C TYR A 207 -1.53 14.34 0.68
N ALA A 208 -2.61 13.91 1.30
CA ALA A 208 -3.40 14.71 2.23
C ALA A 208 -3.36 14.09 3.64
N GLY A 209 -2.15 14.02 4.23
CA GLY A 209 -1.94 13.34 5.51
C GLY A 209 -2.81 13.89 6.64
N ARG A 210 -3.25 13.01 7.56
CA ARG A 210 -4.01 13.35 8.76
C ARG A 210 -3.13 13.92 9.86
N THR A 211 -3.72 14.78 10.69
CA THR A 211 -3.14 15.16 12.00
C THR A 211 -3.46 14.10 13.05
N TYR A 212 -2.83 14.22 14.24
CA TYR A 212 -3.15 13.32 15.36
C TYR A 212 -4.61 13.47 15.81
N ASP A 213 -5.16 14.69 15.76
CA ASP A 213 -6.57 14.96 16.09
C ASP A 213 -7.53 14.37 15.03
N GLU A 214 -7.04 14.16 13.80
CA GLU A 214 -7.76 13.52 12.71
C GLU A 214 -7.58 11.99 12.69
N GLY A 215 -6.96 11.40 13.74
CA GLY A 215 -6.88 9.95 13.92
C GLY A 215 -5.62 9.28 13.35
N LYS A 216 -4.49 9.99 13.23
CA LYS A 216 -3.21 9.39 12.83
C LYS A 216 -2.77 8.29 13.81
N LYS A 217 -2.58 7.07 13.32
CA LYS A 217 -2.37 5.86 14.13
C LYS A 217 -0.89 5.51 14.38
N ILE A 218 0.05 6.03 13.59
CA ILE A 218 1.50 5.73 13.70
C ILE A 218 2.16 6.46 14.88
N GLY A 219 2.94 5.73 15.69
CA GLY A 219 3.69 6.26 16.83
C GLY A 219 5.21 6.02 16.75
N TRP A 220 5.99 6.59 17.67
CA TRP A 220 7.45 6.44 17.69
C TRP A 220 7.94 4.99 17.86
N ARG A 221 7.15 4.13 18.53
CA ARG A 221 7.45 2.69 18.70
C ARG A 221 7.43 1.95 17.37
N ASP A 222 6.58 2.36 16.45
CA ASP A 222 6.52 1.78 15.11
C ASP A 222 7.82 2.05 14.35
N GLY A 223 8.43 3.23 14.53
CA GLY A 223 9.73 3.56 13.97
C GLY A 223 10.83 2.58 14.39
N ILE A 224 10.84 2.12 15.65
CA ILE A 224 11.80 1.10 16.11
C ILE A 224 11.54 -0.23 15.40
N THR A 225 10.28 -0.64 15.30
CA THR A 225 9.90 -1.87 14.59
C THR A 225 10.34 -1.83 13.12
N ILE A 226 10.17 -0.67 12.46
CA ILE A 226 10.59 -0.46 11.08
C ILE A 226 12.11 -0.61 10.94
N VAL A 227 12.91 0.00 11.81
CA VAL A 227 14.39 -0.16 11.81
C VAL A 227 14.79 -1.63 11.99
N VAL A 228 14.17 -2.32 12.95
CA VAL A 228 14.45 -3.75 13.19
C VAL A 228 14.08 -4.57 11.94
N SER A 229 12.97 -4.29 11.28
CA SER A 229 12.55 -4.99 10.07
C SER A 229 13.50 -4.69 8.90
N ILE A 230 13.95 -3.44 8.72
CA ILE A 230 14.96 -3.11 7.70
C ILE A 230 16.23 -3.96 7.90
N LEU A 231 16.76 -4.02 9.12
CA LEU A 231 17.97 -4.80 9.43
C LEU A 231 17.72 -6.30 9.25
N ARG A 232 16.59 -6.80 9.77
CA ARG A 232 16.23 -8.22 9.73
C ARG A 232 16.18 -8.77 8.31
N TYR A 233 15.47 -8.09 7.41
CA TYR A 233 15.23 -8.61 6.05
C TYR A 233 16.37 -8.33 5.07
N ASN A 234 17.32 -7.49 5.42
CA ASN A 234 18.48 -7.23 4.58
C ASN A 234 19.77 -7.93 5.06
N ILE A 235 19.94 -8.10 6.38
CA ILE A 235 21.19 -8.67 6.95
C ILE A 235 21.02 -10.14 7.35
N PHE A 236 19.87 -10.48 7.96
CA PHE A 236 19.60 -11.83 8.51
C PHE A 236 18.61 -12.61 7.63
N ARG A 237 18.91 -12.74 6.36
CA ARG A 237 18.08 -13.44 5.35
C ARG A 237 17.84 -14.89 5.66
#